data_4af65700f779f6f1b47383ac4f40df6b
#
_entry.id   4af65700f779f6f1b47383ac4f40df6b
#
_cell.length_a   1.000
_cell.length_b   1.000
_cell.length_c   1.000
_cell.angle_alpha   90.00
_cell.angle_beta   90.00
_cell.angle_gamma   90.00
#
_symmetry.space_group_name_H-M   'P 1'
#
loop_
_entity.id
_entity.type
_entity.pdbx_description
1 polymer ?
#
loop_
_entity_poly.entity_id
_entity_poly.type
_entity_poly.pdbx_seq_one_letter_code
_entity_poly.pdbx_strand_id
1 'polypeptide(L)'
;MNTDKKISRREALKRMGFAVMSSAIASSGLLSLASCETKRSKRIIFYFTGTGNSLYIARQLAGENAELLSIPQMVKRGKYEFEADEIGIVYPIYGHMPPYMVRQFIQKAKLKAEYKFAVLTYGARKCDAVEIWDRISRKANNAFDYISTIIMVDNWLPNFDMNEQLKIDKHIPENLQKITADINSRQHWHEPVTEEERQQHQGFMQRSGLDPEVGFLMKS
;
A
#
# COMPACT_ATOMS: atom_id res chain seq x y z
N MET A 1 33.89 41.56 -27.92
CA MET A 1 32.82 40.57 -28.24
C MET A 1 33.13 39.28 -27.42
N ASN A 2 32.53 39.20 -26.28
CA ASN A 2 32.72 38.04 -25.37
C ASN A 2 31.46 37.14 -25.49
N THR A 3 31.62 35.98 -26.05
CA THR A 3 30.56 34.99 -26.16
C THR A 3 30.61 34.05 -24.98
N ASP A 4 29.72 34.26 -24.01
CA ASP A 4 29.47 33.34 -22.90
C ASP A 4 28.90 32.02 -23.41
N LYS A 5 29.74 30.99 -23.45
CA LYS A 5 29.29 29.61 -23.73
C LYS A 5 28.63 29.04 -22.48
N LYS A 6 27.29 28.95 -22.50
CA LYS A 6 26.53 28.23 -21.49
C LYS A 6 26.92 26.74 -21.47
N ILE A 7 27.49 26.30 -20.39
CA ILE A 7 27.85 24.88 -20.17
C ILE A 7 26.56 24.09 -19.86
N SER A 8 26.34 23.00 -20.57
CA SER A 8 25.17 22.16 -20.35
C SER A 8 25.28 21.39 -19.04
N ARG A 9 24.14 21.09 -18.38
CA ARG A 9 24.09 20.29 -17.12
C ARG A 9 24.85 18.95 -17.24
N ARG A 10 24.93 18.38 -18.42
CA ARG A 10 25.61 17.11 -18.69
C ARG A 10 27.14 17.23 -18.71
N GLU A 11 27.66 18.39 -19.09
CA GLU A 11 29.10 18.69 -19.06
C GLU A 11 29.58 19.08 -17.67
N ALA A 12 28.75 19.74 -16.87
CA ALA A 12 29.06 20.04 -15.47
C ALA A 12 29.22 18.77 -14.62
N LEU A 13 28.38 17.77 -14.82
CA LEU A 13 28.46 16.48 -14.12
C LEU A 13 29.68 15.63 -14.52
N LYS A 14 30.18 15.76 -15.75
CA LYS A 14 31.40 15.05 -16.19
C LYS A 14 32.67 15.66 -15.62
N ARG A 15 32.68 16.94 -15.25
CA ARG A 15 33.87 17.63 -14.71
C ARG A 15 34.06 17.46 -13.20
N MET A 16 33.01 17.00 -12.47
CA MET A 16 33.11 16.70 -11.03
C MET A 16 33.59 15.27 -10.70
N GLY A 17 33.76 14.42 -11.72
CA GLY A 17 34.09 12.99 -11.57
C GLY A 17 35.58 12.62 -11.62
N PHE A 18 36.52 13.55 -11.78
CA PHE A 18 37.93 13.23 -11.92
C PHE A 18 38.82 14.09 -11.02
N ALA A 19 38.85 13.80 -9.74
CA ALA A 19 39.94 14.19 -8.85
C ALA A 19 39.89 13.36 -7.54
N VAL A 20 40.29 12.09 -7.59
CA VAL A 20 40.93 11.48 -6.41
C VAL A 20 42.18 10.78 -6.88
N MET A 21 43.30 11.39 -6.49
CA MET A 21 44.65 10.97 -6.78
C MET A 21 45.03 9.71 -6.00
N SER A 22 45.73 8.85 -6.72
CA SER A 22 46.60 7.80 -6.23
C SER A 22 47.61 8.31 -5.19
N SER A 23 47.61 7.67 -4.00
CA SER A 23 48.82 7.55 -3.16
C SER A 23 48.91 6.11 -2.68
N ALA A 24 49.86 5.39 -3.25
CA ALA A 24 50.27 4.08 -2.83
C ALA A 24 50.95 4.14 -1.47
N ILE A 25 50.50 3.38 -0.50
CA ILE A 25 51.33 2.88 0.60
C ILE A 25 50.99 1.42 0.78
N ALA A 26 51.97 0.57 0.47
CA ALA A 26 51.94 -0.84 0.77
C ALA A 26 52.19 -1.04 2.27
N SER A 27 51.28 -1.74 2.95
CA SER A 27 51.58 -2.52 4.12
C SER A 27 50.50 -3.56 4.34
N SER A 28 50.92 -4.78 4.38
CA SER A 28 50.26 -6.02 4.67
C SER A 28 49.28 -5.97 5.85
N GLY A 29 48.03 -6.29 5.58
CA GLY A 29 46.99 -6.52 6.57
C GLY A 29 45.73 -6.97 5.87
N LEU A 30 45.50 -8.29 5.77
CA LEU A 30 44.24 -8.86 5.34
C LEU A 30 43.13 -8.46 6.34
N LEU A 31 42.56 -7.29 6.14
CA LEU A 31 41.22 -6.99 6.64
C LEU A 31 40.25 -7.22 5.50
N SER A 32 39.71 -8.42 5.46
CA SER A 32 38.50 -8.77 4.73
C SER A 32 37.39 -7.86 5.27
N LEU A 33 37.24 -6.68 4.63
CA LEU A 33 36.02 -5.92 4.72
C LEU A 33 34.97 -6.74 3.97
N ALA A 34 34.36 -7.69 4.67
CA ALA A 34 33.06 -8.17 4.27
C ALA A 34 32.17 -6.91 4.26
N SER A 35 32.01 -6.29 3.08
CA SER A 35 30.92 -5.38 2.85
C SER A 35 29.68 -6.21 3.07
N CYS A 36 29.09 -6.08 4.25
CA CYS A 36 27.75 -6.52 4.49
C CYS A 36 26.90 -5.60 3.59
N GLU A 37 26.74 -6.00 2.32
CA GLU A 37 25.65 -5.49 1.52
C GLU A 37 24.40 -5.87 2.29
N THR A 38 23.87 -4.93 3.04
CA THR A 38 22.53 -5.05 3.61
C THR A 38 21.62 -5.20 2.41
N LYS A 39 21.26 -6.44 2.11
CA LYS A 39 20.31 -6.79 1.05
C LYS A 39 19.07 -5.95 1.31
N ARG A 40 18.88 -4.89 0.49
CA ARG A 40 17.71 -4.03 0.64
C ARG A 40 16.48 -4.89 0.52
N SER A 41 15.65 -4.90 1.56
CA SER A 41 14.40 -5.65 1.58
C SER A 41 13.55 -5.20 0.40
N LYS A 42 13.13 -6.17 -0.43
CA LYS A 42 12.25 -5.90 -1.56
C LYS A 42 10.83 -5.80 -1.02
N ARG A 43 10.20 -4.61 -1.13
CA ARG A 43 8.81 -4.40 -0.79
C ARG A 43 7.99 -4.17 -2.07
N ILE A 44 6.86 -4.87 -2.19
CA ILE A 44 5.87 -4.64 -3.25
C ILE A 44 4.57 -4.19 -2.57
N ILE A 45 3.96 -3.10 -3.06
CA ILE A 45 2.65 -2.65 -2.59
C ILE A 45 1.68 -2.63 -3.76
N PHE A 46 0.66 -3.47 -3.69
CA PHE A 46 -0.48 -3.43 -4.59
C PHE A 46 -1.48 -2.39 -4.13
N TYR A 47 -2.03 -1.63 -5.07
CA TYR A 47 -3.07 -0.69 -4.73
C TYR A 47 -4.24 -0.72 -5.72
N PHE A 48 -5.42 -0.46 -5.18
CA PHE A 48 -6.62 -0.08 -5.93
C PHE A 48 -7.10 1.27 -5.40
N THR A 49 -7.46 2.19 -6.29
CA THR A 49 -7.97 3.51 -5.91
C THR A 49 -8.97 4.02 -6.93
N GLY A 50 -10.09 4.58 -6.47
CA GLY A 50 -11.05 5.30 -7.31
C GLY A 50 -10.76 6.79 -7.36
N THR A 51 -10.39 7.40 -6.23
CA THR A 51 -10.33 8.86 -6.05
C THR A 51 -8.98 9.37 -5.55
N GLY A 52 -8.00 8.48 -5.38
CA GLY A 52 -6.64 8.85 -4.98
C GLY A 52 -6.28 8.54 -3.53
N ASN A 53 -7.24 8.41 -2.60
CA ASN A 53 -6.96 8.18 -1.18
C ASN A 53 -6.05 6.97 -0.94
N SER A 54 -6.41 5.80 -1.46
CA SER A 54 -5.60 4.59 -1.27
C SER A 54 -4.24 4.67 -1.97
N LEU A 55 -4.14 5.36 -3.11
CA LEU A 55 -2.86 5.60 -3.77
C LEU A 55 -1.95 6.51 -2.93
N TYR A 56 -2.53 7.54 -2.29
CA TYR A 56 -1.80 8.39 -1.37
C TYR A 56 -1.19 7.56 -0.22
N ILE A 57 -2.01 6.74 0.45
CA ILE A 57 -1.53 5.85 1.52
C ILE A 57 -0.48 4.87 1.01
N ALA A 58 -0.71 4.23 -0.14
CA ALA A 58 0.25 3.30 -0.72
C ALA A 58 1.62 3.95 -0.99
N ARG A 59 1.63 5.20 -1.47
CA ARG A 59 2.86 5.98 -1.68
C ARG A 59 3.59 6.28 -0.38
N GLN A 60 2.87 6.64 0.66
CA GLN A 60 3.48 6.93 1.97
C GLN A 60 4.10 5.66 2.59
N LEU A 61 3.44 4.52 2.48
CA LEU A 61 3.93 3.24 2.97
C LEU A 61 5.08 2.67 2.12
N ALA A 62 5.17 3.06 0.85
CA ALA A 62 6.22 2.61 -0.06
C ALA A 62 7.61 3.12 0.35
N GLY A 63 7.70 4.35 0.84
CA GLY A 63 8.98 5.00 1.03
C GLY A 63 9.78 5.09 -0.28
N GLU A 64 11.10 4.98 -0.18
CA GLU A 64 12.00 5.12 -1.34
C GLU A 64 12.25 3.81 -2.12
N ASN A 65 11.93 2.65 -1.53
CA ASN A 65 12.44 1.36 -2.02
C ASN A 65 11.34 0.34 -2.39
N ALA A 66 10.06 0.70 -2.36
CA ALA A 66 8.99 -0.21 -2.70
C ALA A 66 8.52 -0.05 -4.15
N GLU A 67 8.18 -1.18 -4.77
CA GLU A 67 7.51 -1.20 -6.07
C GLU A 67 6.00 -1.03 -5.85
N LEU A 68 5.40 0.00 -6.48
CA LEU A 68 3.95 0.23 -6.45
C LEU A 68 3.29 -0.37 -7.68
N LEU A 69 2.38 -1.32 -7.47
CA LEU A 69 1.68 -2.02 -8.54
C LEU A 69 0.16 -1.77 -8.49
N SER A 70 -0.38 -1.27 -9.58
CA SER A 70 -1.83 -1.06 -9.73
C SER A 70 -2.55 -2.39 -9.93
N ILE A 71 -3.47 -2.77 -9.05
CA ILE A 71 -4.29 -3.98 -9.16
C ILE A 71 -5.01 -4.04 -10.51
N PRO A 72 -5.71 -2.98 -11.00
CA PRO A 72 -6.30 -2.97 -12.33
C PRO A 72 -5.33 -3.32 -13.45
N GLN A 73 -4.09 -2.82 -13.38
CA GLN A 73 -3.09 -3.15 -14.40
C GLN A 73 -2.62 -4.60 -14.31
N MET A 74 -2.48 -5.15 -13.10
CA MET A 74 -2.09 -6.56 -12.93
C MET A 74 -3.18 -7.50 -13.45
N VAL A 75 -4.44 -7.22 -13.12
CA VAL A 75 -5.61 -7.96 -13.65
C VAL A 75 -5.65 -7.89 -15.18
N LYS A 76 -5.48 -6.69 -15.77
CA LYS A 76 -5.47 -6.51 -17.23
C LYS A 76 -4.33 -7.29 -17.91
N ARG A 77 -3.16 -7.37 -17.25
CA ARG A 77 -1.98 -8.10 -17.78
C ARG A 77 -2.03 -9.60 -17.49
N GLY A 78 -2.98 -10.08 -16.71
CA GLY A 78 -3.03 -11.48 -16.26
C GLY A 78 -1.84 -11.87 -15.37
N LYS A 79 -1.21 -10.91 -14.68
CA LYS A 79 -0.05 -11.16 -13.83
C LYS A 79 -0.50 -11.34 -12.38
N TYR A 80 -0.27 -12.53 -11.82
CA TYR A 80 -0.77 -12.91 -10.51
C TYR A 80 0.29 -13.58 -9.61
N GLU A 81 1.52 -13.79 -10.06
CA GLU A 81 2.59 -14.42 -9.27
C GLU A 81 3.64 -13.37 -8.91
N PHE A 82 3.90 -13.23 -7.60
CA PHE A 82 4.82 -12.24 -7.08
C PHE A 82 5.59 -12.79 -5.88
N GLU A 83 6.87 -12.41 -5.81
CA GLU A 83 7.77 -12.77 -4.70
C GLU A 83 8.54 -11.53 -4.26
N ALA A 84 8.54 -11.28 -2.95
CA ALA A 84 9.25 -10.17 -2.30
C ALA A 84 9.49 -10.52 -0.83
N ASP A 85 10.31 -9.74 -0.14
CA ASP A 85 10.45 -9.90 1.32
C ASP A 85 9.19 -9.43 2.05
N GLU A 86 8.56 -8.36 1.52
CA GLU A 86 7.33 -7.80 2.06
C GLU A 86 6.31 -7.49 0.95
N ILE A 87 5.06 -7.88 1.15
CA ILE A 87 3.97 -7.58 0.24
C ILE A 87 2.85 -6.85 0.97
N GLY A 88 2.54 -5.65 0.49
CA GLY A 88 1.42 -4.84 0.94
C GLY A 88 0.25 -4.82 -0.04
N ILE A 89 -0.97 -4.60 0.48
CA ILE A 89 -2.14 -4.28 -0.32
C ILE A 89 -2.87 -3.09 0.29
N VAL A 90 -3.24 -2.10 -0.53
CA VAL A 90 -3.96 -0.90 -0.12
C VAL A 90 -5.16 -0.67 -1.02
N TYR A 91 -6.36 -0.61 -0.44
CA TYR A 91 -7.59 -0.42 -1.20
C TYR A 91 -8.68 0.27 -0.37
N PRO A 92 -9.69 0.91 -1.01
CA PRO A 92 -10.82 1.51 -0.31
C PRO A 92 -11.88 0.47 0.02
N ILE A 93 -12.51 0.63 1.17
CA ILE A 93 -13.71 -0.13 1.55
C ILE A 93 -14.91 0.45 0.80
N TYR A 94 -15.60 -0.37 0.00
CA TYR A 94 -16.83 0.00 -0.69
C TYR A 94 -17.99 -0.87 -0.18
N GLY A 95 -18.98 -0.24 0.45
CA GLY A 95 -20.11 -0.97 1.05
C GLY A 95 -19.66 -2.05 2.03
N HIS A 96 -18.69 -1.73 2.86
CA HIS A 96 -18.04 -2.58 3.88
C HIS A 96 -17.22 -3.76 3.29
N MET A 97 -17.07 -3.83 1.97
CA MET A 97 -16.40 -4.92 1.24
C MET A 97 -15.17 -4.43 0.47
N PRO A 98 -14.20 -5.32 0.18
CA PRO A 98 -13.18 -5.02 -0.81
C PRO A 98 -13.81 -4.81 -2.19
N PRO A 99 -13.33 -3.87 -3.01
CA PRO A 99 -13.77 -3.71 -4.39
C PRO A 99 -13.68 -5.03 -5.17
N TYR A 100 -14.63 -5.24 -6.09
CA TYR A 100 -14.70 -6.49 -6.87
C TYR A 100 -13.36 -6.88 -7.52
N MET A 101 -12.68 -5.90 -8.12
CA MET A 101 -11.38 -6.14 -8.76
C MET A 101 -10.28 -6.55 -7.77
N VAL A 102 -10.32 -6.05 -6.53
CA VAL A 102 -9.41 -6.47 -5.47
C VAL A 102 -9.69 -7.93 -5.08
N ARG A 103 -10.96 -8.31 -4.97
CA ARG A 103 -11.36 -9.71 -4.70
C ARG A 103 -10.93 -10.65 -5.84
N GLN A 104 -11.17 -10.26 -7.09
CA GLN A 104 -10.70 -11.02 -8.25
C GLN A 104 -9.17 -11.20 -8.25
N PHE A 105 -8.44 -10.13 -7.92
CA PHE A 105 -6.98 -10.19 -7.87
C PHE A 105 -6.50 -11.16 -6.80
N ILE A 106 -6.96 -11.02 -5.55
CA ILE A 106 -6.47 -11.84 -4.44
C ILE A 106 -6.81 -13.33 -4.61
N GLN A 107 -7.97 -13.65 -5.22
CA GLN A 107 -8.37 -15.02 -5.50
C GLN A 107 -7.45 -15.75 -6.49
N LYS A 108 -6.78 -15.01 -7.38
CA LYS A 108 -5.88 -15.55 -8.40
C LYS A 108 -4.41 -15.38 -8.05
N ALA A 109 -4.11 -14.41 -7.18
CA ALA A 109 -2.74 -14.05 -6.84
C ALA A 109 -2.06 -15.15 -6.00
N LYS A 110 -0.79 -15.38 -6.31
CA LYS A 110 0.14 -16.16 -5.49
C LYS A 110 1.18 -15.17 -4.95
N LEU A 111 1.01 -14.79 -3.71
CA LEU A 111 1.84 -13.79 -3.04
C LEU A 111 2.80 -14.50 -2.09
N LYS A 112 4.06 -14.65 -2.49
CA LYS A 112 5.11 -15.25 -1.66
C LYS A 112 5.91 -14.14 -1.00
N ALA A 113 5.81 -14.04 0.33
CA ALA A 113 6.55 -13.07 1.12
C ALA A 113 6.73 -13.57 2.55
N GLU A 114 7.77 -13.06 3.23
CA GLU A 114 8.00 -13.31 4.66
C GLU A 114 6.98 -12.56 5.53
N TYR A 115 6.55 -11.38 5.06
CA TYR A 115 5.60 -10.53 5.77
C TYR A 115 4.58 -9.93 4.80
N LYS A 116 3.30 -10.00 5.15
CA LYS A 116 2.21 -9.44 4.35
C LYS A 116 1.34 -8.51 5.18
N PHE A 117 1.05 -7.32 4.66
CA PHE A 117 0.21 -6.34 5.33
C PHE A 117 -0.90 -5.81 4.42
N ALA A 118 -2.02 -5.43 5.01
CA ALA A 118 -3.13 -4.77 4.33
C ALA A 118 -3.52 -3.49 5.06
N VAL A 119 -3.72 -2.40 4.31
CA VAL A 119 -4.25 -1.14 4.84
C VAL A 119 -5.48 -0.74 4.04
N LEU A 120 -6.63 -0.73 4.72
CA LEU A 120 -7.91 -0.47 4.12
C LEU A 120 -8.32 0.99 4.37
N THR A 121 -8.57 1.75 3.31
CA THR A 121 -9.00 3.15 3.46
C THR A 121 -10.52 3.25 3.48
N TYR A 122 -11.07 4.12 4.32
CA TYR A 122 -12.52 4.36 4.41
C TYR A 122 -12.82 5.83 4.71
N GLY A 123 -14.05 6.27 4.41
CA GLY A 123 -14.47 7.66 4.63
C GLY A 123 -15.30 7.86 5.90
N ALA A 124 -16.30 7.02 6.13
CA ALA A 124 -17.24 7.14 7.24
C ALA A 124 -17.24 5.91 8.16
N ARG A 125 -17.42 4.71 7.63
CA ARG A 125 -17.57 3.46 8.39
C ARG A 125 -16.73 2.34 7.80
N LYS A 126 -15.99 1.66 8.65
CA LYS A 126 -15.19 0.49 8.25
C LYS A 126 -15.97 -0.82 8.43
N CYS A 127 -16.87 -0.84 9.42
CA CYS A 127 -17.60 -2.01 9.88
C CYS A 127 -16.65 -3.21 10.11
N ASP A 128 -17.02 -4.40 9.66
CA ASP A 128 -16.23 -5.63 9.81
C ASP A 128 -15.30 -5.92 8.61
N ALA A 129 -14.91 -4.88 7.85
CA ALA A 129 -14.09 -5.04 6.64
C ALA A 129 -12.74 -5.73 6.90
N VAL A 130 -12.16 -5.60 8.10
CA VAL A 130 -10.93 -6.30 8.49
C VAL A 130 -11.15 -7.80 8.53
N GLU A 131 -12.20 -8.29 9.19
CA GLU A 131 -12.55 -9.70 9.26
C GLU A 131 -12.94 -10.28 7.90
N ILE A 132 -13.65 -9.49 7.10
CA ILE A 132 -14.00 -9.86 5.72
C ILE A 132 -12.74 -10.05 4.88
N TRP A 133 -11.79 -9.11 4.97
CA TRP A 133 -10.53 -9.24 4.25
C TRP A 133 -9.71 -10.43 4.70
N ASP A 134 -9.55 -10.65 5.99
CA ASP A 134 -8.82 -11.80 6.52
C ASP A 134 -9.44 -13.12 6.02
N ARG A 135 -10.77 -13.26 6.08
CA ARG A 135 -11.48 -14.44 5.58
C ARG A 135 -11.26 -14.66 4.07
N ILE A 136 -11.41 -13.62 3.25
CA ILE A 136 -11.25 -13.72 1.78
C ILE A 136 -9.82 -14.07 1.41
N SER A 137 -8.86 -13.41 2.02
CA SER A 137 -7.43 -13.61 1.72
C SER A 137 -6.94 -14.98 2.16
N ARG A 138 -7.34 -15.45 3.34
CA ARG A 138 -7.04 -16.83 3.80
C ARG A 138 -7.65 -17.89 2.91
N LYS A 139 -8.91 -17.72 2.48
CA LYS A 139 -9.56 -18.62 1.53
C LYS A 139 -8.79 -18.70 0.19
N ALA A 140 -8.10 -17.63 -0.17
CA ALA A 140 -7.24 -17.56 -1.36
C ALA A 140 -5.78 -17.97 -1.11
N ASN A 141 -5.46 -18.59 0.03
CA ASN A 141 -4.10 -18.96 0.46
C ASN A 141 -3.12 -17.77 0.54
N ASN A 142 -3.64 -16.59 0.82
CA ASN A 142 -2.85 -15.35 0.99
C ASN A 142 -3.14 -14.72 2.37
N ALA A 143 -2.88 -15.43 3.48
CA ALA A 143 -3.01 -14.84 4.81
C ALA A 143 -2.11 -13.62 4.96
N PHE A 144 -2.61 -12.59 5.66
CA PHE A 144 -1.88 -11.36 5.98
C PHE A 144 -1.51 -11.36 7.46
N ASP A 145 -0.32 -10.84 7.77
CA ASP A 145 0.20 -10.76 9.14
C ASP A 145 -0.32 -9.52 9.86
N TYR A 146 -0.49 -8.44 9.11
CA TYR A 146 -1.00 -7.17 9.61
C TYR A 146 -2.18 -6.69 8.77
N ILE A 147 -3.29 -6.32 9.42
CA ILE A 147 -4.46 -5.72 8.77
C ILE A 147 -4.93 -4.53 9.58
N SER A 148 -4.91 -3.35 8.99
CA SER A 148 -5.37 -2.11 9.63
C SER A 148 -6.26 -1.30 8.70
N THR A 149 -6.98 -0.37 9.28
CA THR A 149 -7.77 0.61 8.53
C THR A 149 -7.24 2.02 8.75
N ILE A 150 -7.50 2.90 7.80
CA ILE A 150 -7.23 4.32 7.94
C ILE A 150 -8.38 5.16 7.41
N ILE A 151 -8.86 6.06 8.27
CA ILE A 151 -9.92 6.99 7.88
C ILE A 151 -9.36 8.06 6.95
N MET A 152 -10.07 8.33 5.86
CA MET A 152 -9.72 9.31 4.84
C MET A 152 -10.88 10.28 4.63
N VAL A 153 -10.66 11.32 3.83
CA VAL A 153 -11.74 12.20 3.40
C VAL A 153 -12.80 11.38 2.65
N ASP A 154 -14.06 11.45 3.11
CA ASP A 154 -15.15 10.78 2.38
C ASP A 154 -15.48 11.60 1.13
N ASN A 155 -15.47 10.96 -0.01
CA ASN A 155 -15.66 11.57 -1.30
C ASN A 155 -16.82 10.94 -2.10
N TRP A 156 -17.75 10.30 -1.41
CA TRP A 156 -18.99 9.85 -2.02
C TRP A 156 -20.00 10.99 -2.14
N LEU A 157 -19.82 11.77 -3.19
CA LEU A 157 -20.55 13.02 -3.47
C LEU A 157 -22.09 12.94 -3.38
N PRO A 158 -22.77 11.83 -3.69
CA PRO A 158 -24.22 11.77 -3.49
C PRO A 158 -24.67 12.01 -2.05
N ASN A 159 -23.79 11.74 -1.06
CA ASN A 159 -24.15 11.85 0.35
C ASN A 159 -23.33 12.90 1.14
N PHE A 160 -22.19 13.34 0.61
CA PHE A 160 -21.27 14.20 1.34
C PHE A 160 -20.88 15.44 0.55
N ASP A 161 -20.94 16.61 1.19
CA ASP A 161 -20.31 17.82 0.70
C ASP A 161 -18.80 17.78 0.98
N MET A 162 -18.00 17.87 -0.09
CA MET A 162 -16.54 17.84 0.04
C MET A 162 -15.99 19.01 0.86
N ASN A 163 -16.63 20.19 0.80
CA ASN A 163 -16.18 21.33 1.59
C ASN A 163 -16.35 21.09 3.09
N GLU A 164 -17.39 20.37 3.49
CA GLU A 164 -17.60 19.97 4.89
C GLU A 164 -16.65 18.82 5.27
N GLN A 165 -16.47 17.83 4.40
CA GLN A 165 -15.56 16.72 4.67
C GLN A 165 -14.12 17.16 4.84
N LEU A 166 -13.65 18.17 4.11
CA LEU A 166 -12.29 18.70 4.22
C LEU A 166 -12.04 19.45 5.55
N LYS A 167 -13.09 19.92 6.23
CA LYS A 167 -12.97 20.56 7.56
C LYS A 167 -12.82 19.59 8.72
N ILE A 168 -13.15 18.31 8.49
CA ILE A 168 -13.09 17.29 9.54
C ILE A 168 -11.63 16.79 9.65
N ASP A 169 -11.02 17.04 10.81
CA ASP A 169 -9.73 16.45 11.09
C ASP A 169 -9.88 14.93 11.28
N LYS A 170 -9.24 14.19 10.42
CA LYS A 170 -9.23 12.72 10.43
C LYS A 170 -7.95 12.15 11.04
N HIS A 171 -7.08 12.99 11.59
CA HIS A 171 -5.79 12.61 12.17
C HIS A 171 -4.98 11.68 11.26
N ILE A 172 -5.02 11.96 9.94
CA ILE A 172 -4.39 11.10 8.92
C ILE A 172 -2.88 10.97 9.13
N PRO A 173 -2.13 12.06 9.41
CA PRO A 173 -0.68 11.98 9.63
C PRO A 173 -0.31 11.06 10.81
N GLU A 174 -0.99 11.21 11.94
CA GLU A 174 -0.74 10.45 13.17
C GLU A 174 -1.07 8.96 12.97
N ASN A 175 -2.24 8.68 12.40
CA ASN A 175 -2.65 7.32 12.08
C ASN A 175 -1.69 6.64 11.09
N LEU A 176 -1.26 7.37 10.06
CA LEU A 176 -0.31 6.86 9.07
C LEU A 176 1.07 6.62 9.69
N GLN A 177 1.53 7.51 10.56
CA GLN A 177 2.79 7.33 11.29
C GLN A 177 2.78 6.05 12.12
N LYS A 178 1.68 5.80 12.88
CA LYS A 178 1.51 4.58 13.66
C LYS A 178 1.53 3.34 12.75
N ILE A 179 0.70 3.31 11.71
CA ILE A 179 0.63 2.18 10.77
C ILE A 179 2.00 1.91 10.13
N THR A 180 2.72 2.96 9.74
CA THR A 180 4.07 2.84 9.15
C THR A 180 5.06 2.24 10.14
N ALA A 181 5.02 2.65 11.41
CA ALA A 181 5.88 2.10 12.46
C ALA A 181 5.58 0.62 12.70
N ASP A 182 4.29 0.24 12.79
CA ASP A 182 3.84 -1.13 12.98
C ASP A 182 4.32 -2.04 11.82
N ILE A 183 4.15 -1.59 10.57
CA ILE A 183 4.59 -2.31 9.38
C ILE A 183 6.12 -2.45 9.35
N ASN A 184 6.86 -1.39 9.64
CA ASN A 184 8.32 -1.42 9.61
C ASN A 184 8.92 -2.31 10.70
N SER A 185 8.22 -2.48 11.83
CA SER A 185 8.56 -3.44 12.88
C SER A 185 7.97 -4.84 12.66
N ARG A 186 7.32 -5.08 11.53
CA ARG A 186 6.67 -6.34 11.14
C ARG A 186 5.71 -6.85 12.22
N GLN A 187 4.85 -5.97 12.76
CA GLN A 187 3.85 -6.36 13.75
C GLN A 187 2.87 -7.39 13.17
N HIS A 188 2.57 -8.42 13.96
CA HIS A 188 1.50 -9.37 13.68
C HIS A 188 0.24 -8.94 14.43
N TRP A 189 -0.65 -8.25 13.74
CA TRP A 189 -1.83 -7.68 14.36
C TRP A 189 -2.94 -7.39 13.33
N HIS A 190 -4.14 -7.76 13.70
CA HIS A 190 -5.34 -7.37 12.97
C HIS A 190 -6.15 -6.39 13.81
N GLU A 191 -6.58 -5.30 13.21
CA GLU A 191 -7.43 -4.33 13.89
C GLU A 191 -8.71 -5.00 14.38
N PRO A 192 -9.03 -4.87 15.68
CA PRO A 192 -10.20 -5.53 16.23
C PRO A 192 -11.49 -4.94 15.64
N VAL A 193 -12.46 -5.83 15.46
CA VAL A 193 -13.81 -5.48 15.01
C VAL A 193 -14.76 -5.66 16.19
N THR A 194 -15.57 -4.65 16.45
CA THR A 194 -16.57 -4.69 17.51
C THR A 194 -17.86 -5.39 17.07
N GLU A 195 -18.66 -5.82 18.03
CA GLU A 195 -19.96 -6.43 17.72
C GLU A 195 -20.92 -5.42 17.07
N GLU A 196 -20.83 -4.15 17.46
CA GLU A 196 -21.59 -3.08 16.84
C GLU A 196 -21.25 -2.91 15.35
N GLU A 197 -19.95 -2.96 15.01
CA GLU A 197 -19.49 -2.88 13.62
C GLU A 197 -20.00 -4.04 12.76
N ARG A 198 -20.06 -5.26 13.31
CA ARG A 198 -20.67 -6.44 12.65
C ARG A 198 -22.16 -6.25 12.43
N GLN A 199 -22.89 -5.80 13.44
CA GLN A 199 -24.32 -5.53 13.35
C GLN A 199 -24.63 -4.43 12.33
N GLN A 200 -23.81 -3.38 12.26
CA GLN A 200 -23.94 -2.33 11.25
C GLN A 200 -23.80 -2.89 9.82
N HIS A 201 -22.84 -3.77 9.60
CA HIS A 201 -22.72 -4.45 8.30
C HIS A 201 -23.91 -5.34 8.00
N GLN A 202 -24.33 -6.19 8.93
CA GLN A 202 -25.51 -7.06 8.74
C GLN A 202 -26.75 -6.24 8.40
N GLY A 203 -27.02 -5.18 9.13
CA GLY A 203 -28.13 -4.28 8.85
C GLY A 203 -28.04 -3.58 7.49
N PHE A 204 -26.83 -3.25 7.04
CA PHE A 204 -26.61 -2.71 5.70
C PHE A 204 -26.92 -3.77 4.62
N MET A 205 -26.42 -4.99 4.75
CA MET A 205 -26.65 -6.06 3.80
C MET A 205 -28.13 -6.41 3.66
N GLN A 206 -28.85 -6.47 4.78
CA GLN A 206 -30.31 -6.72 4.77
C GLN A 206 -31.09 -5.63 4.03
N ARG A 207 -30.75 -4.36 4.25
CA ARG A 207 -31.43 -3.22 3.59
C ARG A 207 -31.05 -3.06 2.12
N SER A 208 -29.81 -3.37 1.76
CA SER A 208 -29.32 -3.18 0.40
C SER A 208 -29.73 -4.30 -0.56
N GLY A 209 -30.17 -5.45 -0.04
CA GLY A 209 -30.44 -6.64 -0.85
C GLY A 209 -29.22 -7.17 -1.63
N LEU A 210 -28.02 -6.75 -1.22
CA LEU A 210 -26.76 -7.18 -1.85
C LEU A 210 -26.46 -8.62 -1.44
N ASP A 211 -25.88 -9.37 -2.37
CA ASP A 211 -25.34 -10.69 -2.08
C ASP A 211 -24.06 -10.55 -1.24
N PRO A 212 -23.98 -11.17 -0.05
CA PRO A 212 -22.78 -11.11 0.80
C PRO A 212 -21.50 -11.60 0.13
N GLU A 213 -21.61 -12.53 -0.83
CA GLU A 213 -20.46 -13.05 -1.56
C GLU A 213 -20.09 -12.19 -2.79
N VAL A 214 -21.04 -11.50 -3.35
CA VAL A 214 -20.89 -10.77 -4.62
C VAL A 214 -20.75 -9.25 -4.40
N GLY A 215 -21.32 -8.70 -3.33
CA GLY A 215 -21.26 -7.25 -3.03
C GLY A 215 -21.96 -6.41 -4.09
N PHE A 216 -21.37 -5.29 -4.45
CA PHE A 216 -21.89 -4.36 -5.47
C PHE A 216 -21.76 -4.84 -6.92
N LEU A 217 -21.89 -6.10 -7.22
CA LEU A 217 -22.12 -6.49 -8.61
C LEU A 217 -23.55 -6.07 -8.95
N MET A 218 -23.67 -5.07 -9.79
CA MET A 218 -24.95 -4.74 -10.40
C MET A 218 -25.47 -5.99 -11.12
N LYS A 219 -26.68 -6.39 -10.77
CA LYS A 219 -27.41 -7.35 -11.61
C LYS A 219 -27.57 -6.66 -12.96
N SER A 220 -26.86 -7.16 -13.97
CA SER A 220 -27.08 -6.80 -15.36
C SER A 220 -28.46 -7.25 -15.81
#